data_8d0ee689aa58e2000fcbb719fe7ff4d1
#
_entry.id   8d0ee689aa58e2000fcbb719fe7ff4d1
#
_cell.length_a   1.000
_cell.length_b   1.000
_cell.length_c   1.000
_cell.angle_alpha   90.00
_cell.angle_beta   90.00
_cell.angle_gamma   90.00
#
_symmetry.space_group_name_H-M   'P 1'
#
loop_
_entity.id
_entity.type
_entity.pdbx_description
1 polymer ?
#
loop_
_entity_poly.entity_id
_entity_poly.type
_entity_poly.pdbx_seq_one_letter_code
_entity_poly.pdbx_strand_id
1 'polypeptide(L)'
;MKNDTQKNNTHFKSVLILMTFAVSTVAMPVLALDDVSDFNHSVYTKAFIALDTDSSHSLSKAEALKDKLFLKHFSEADKNHDASLDEQEYTDFKSKDDQKNVKRIANDSLITSKVKANLLKEEGLKSLSVSVTTYKGEVLLSGFLDTEDQIKQAGKVAADIEGVKSVKNSMLLKN
;
A
#
# COMPACT_ATOMS: atom_id res chain seq x y z
N MET A 1 -23.11 50.02 0.97
CA MET A 1 -21.72 49.55 0.76
C MET A 1 -21.66 48.11 1.20
N LYS A 2 -21.65 47.19 0.22
CA LYS A 2 -21.63 45.74 0.46
C LYS A 2 -20.17 45.27 0.38
N ASN A 3 -19.68 44.63 1.43
CA ASN A 3 -18.38 43.96 1.42
C ASN A 3 -18.59 42.49 1.16
N ASP A 4 -18.25 42.05 -0.04
CA ASP A 4 -18.22 40.63 -0.40
C ASP A 4 -16.88 40.07 0.03
N THR A 5 -16.92 39.22 1.07
CA THR A 5 -15.78 38.41 1.49
C THR A 5 -15.77 37.13 0.69
N GLN A 6 -14.94 37.04 -0.32
CA GLN A 6 -14.67 35.79 -1.05
C GLN A 6 -13.94 34.80 -0.16
N LYS A 7 -14.62 33.70 0.19
CA LYS A 7 -14.03 32.50 0.78
C LYS A 7 -13.46 31.63 -0.35
N ASN A 8 -12.14 31.58 -0.44
CA ASN A 8 -11.45 30.60 -1.29
C ASN A 8 -11.60 29.20 -0.70
N ASN A 9 -12.48 28.41 -1.32
CA ASN A 9 -12.69 27.01 -0.98
C ASN A 9 -11.86 26.15 -1.94
N THR A 10 -10.66 25.77 -1.51
CA THR A 10 -9.82 24.82 -2.22
C THR A 10 -10.40 23.41 -2.05
N HIS A 11 -11.18 22.98 -3.02
CA HIS A 11 -11.68 21.62 -3.08
C HIS A 11 -10.53 20.64 -3.41
N PHE A 12 -10.12 19.88 -2.42
CA PHE A 12 -9.35 18.66 -2.61
C PHE A 12 -10.26 17.65 -3.33
N LYS A 13 -10.08 17.50 -4.63
CA LYS A 13 -10.79 16.46 -5.40
C LYS A 13 -10.08 15.13 -5.16
N SER A 14 -10.60 14.34 -4.23
CA SER A 14 -10.30 12.92 -4.13
C SER A 14 -10.83 12.23 -5.37
N VAL A 15 -9.94 11.75 -6.23
CA VAL A 15 -10.30 10.89 -7.37
C VAL A 15 -10.58 9.49 -6.82
N LEU A 16 -11.84 9.22 -6.54
CA LEU A 16 -12.34 7.88 -6.23
C LEU A 16 -12.54 7.14 -7.56
N ILE A 17 -11.62 6.27 -7.93
CA ILE A 17 -11.81 5.37 -9.09
C ILE A 17 -12.75 4.25 -8.66
N LEU A 18 -14.03 4.38 -8.99
CA LEU A 18 -15.01 3.31 -8.91
C LEU A 18 -14.77 2.35 -10.08
N MET A 19 -14.21 1.17 -9.80
CA MET A 19 -14.21 0.08 -10.77
C MET A 19 -15.59 -0.60 -10.76
N THR A 20 -16.45 -0.24 -11.71
CA THR A 20 -17.64 -1.02 -12.06
C THR A 20 -17.22 -2.17 -12.96
N PHE A 21 -17.34 -3.42 -12.48
CA PHE A 21 -17.20 -4.61 -13.30
C PHE A 21 -18.39 -4.75 -14.25
N ALA A 22 -18.25 -4.28 -15.47
CA ALA A 22 -19.07 -4.73 -16.59
C ALA A 22 -18.27 -5.77 -17.37
N VAL A 23 -18.72 -7.02 -17.35
CA VAL A 23 -18.18 -8.08 -18.21
C VAL A 23 -18.59 -7.77 -19.65
N SER A 24 -17.71 -7.07 -20.36
CA SER A 24 -17.75 -6.92 -21.80
C SER A 24 -16.40 -7.36 -22.34
N THR A 25 -16.40 -8.40 -23.14
CA THR A 25 -15.22 -8.91 -23.86
C THR A 25 -14.82 -7.91 -24.94
N VAL A 26 -14.13 -6.85 -24.56
CA VAL A 26 -13.43 -5.97 -25.47
C VAL A 26 -11.95 -6.28 -25.31
N ALA A 27 -11.33 -6.80 -26.36
CA ALA A 27 -9.88 -6.94 -26.45
C ALA A 27 -9.26 -5.54 -26.23
N MET A 28 -8.70 -5.32 -25.01
CA MET A 28 -7.93 -4.11 -24.77
C MET A 28 -6.59 -4.22 -25.53
N PRO A 29 -6.23 -3.19 -26.30
CA PRO A 29 -4.88 -3.16 -26.88
C PRO A 29 -3.84 -3.10 -25.74
N VAL A 30 -2.82 -3.93 -25.87
CA VAL A 30 -1.65 -4.07 -24.95
C VAL A 30 -0.76 -2.80 -24.96
N LEU A 31 -1.31 -1.62 -25.13
CA LEU A 31 -0.54 -0.37 -25.27
C LEU A 31 -0.35 0.45 -23.99
N ALA A 32 -0.70 -0.09 -22.81
CA ALA A 32 -0.75 0.73 -21.60
C ALA A 32 0.36 0.44 -20.55
N LEU A 33 1.35 -0.40 -20.85
CA LEU A 33 2.42 -0.72 -19.86
C LEU A 33 3.66 0.18 -20.01
N ASP A 34 3.92 0.73 -21.18
CA ASP A 34 5.06 1.64 -21.37
C ASP A 34 4.80 3.04 -20.79
N ASP A 35 3.55 3.50 -20.80
CA ASP A 35 3.18 4.85 -20.33
C ASP A 35 3.30 5.01 -18.79
N VAL A 36 3.12 3.93 -18.03
CA VAL A 36 3.23 3.97 -16.56
C VAL A 36 4.70 4.06 -16.10
N SER A 37 5.63 3.43 -16.84
CA SER A 37 7.05 3.49 -16.51
C SER A 37 7.61 4.89 -16.73
N ASP A 38 7.24 5.54 -17.84
CA ASP A 38 7.67 6.90 -18.18
C ASP A 38 7.06 7.94 -17.23
N PHE A 39 5.81 7.75 -16.84
CA PHE A 39 5.18 8.62 -15.84
C PHE A 39 5.88 8.54 -14.48
N ASN A 40 6.15 7.34 -13.98
CA ASN A 40 6.84 7.14 -12.70
C ASN A 40 8.26 7.70 -12.75
N HIS A 41 9.00 7.46 -13.83
CA HIS A 41 10.34 8.04 -14.02
C HIS A 41 10.30 9.56 -13.94
N SER A 42 9.36 10.19 -14.66
CA SER A 42 9.18 11.67 -14.62
C SER A 42 8.85 12.19 -13.21
N VAL A 43 8.10 11.43 -12.38
CA VAL A 43 7.78 11.81 -10.99
C VAL A 43 9.02 11.73 -10.12
N TYR A 44 9.83 10.68 -10.25
CA TYR A 44 11.04 10.51 -9.44
C TYR A 44 12.11 11.53 -9.82
N THR A 45 12.31 11.80 -11.12
CA THR A 45 13.21 12.87 -11.59
C THR A 45 12.84 14.24 -11.00
N LYS A 46 11.55 14.58 -10.99
CA LYS A 46 11.09 15.84 -10.37
C LYS A 46 11.37 15.87 -8.87
N ALA A 47 11.19 14.75 -8.17
CA ALA A 47 11.48 14.64 -6.76
C ALA A 47 12.98 14.76 -6.48
N PHE A 48 13.83 14.16 -7.32
CA PHE A 48 15.28 14.28 -7.27
C PHE A 48 15.70 15.75 -7.38
N ILE A 49 15.26 16.44 -8.45
CA ILE A 49 15.57 17.86 -8.67
C ILE A 49 15.13 18.75 -7.50
N ALA A 50 13.99 18.44 -6.88
CA ALA A 50 13.50 19.19 -5.73
C ALA A 50 14.35 18.98 -4.46
N LEU A 51 15.06 17.87 -4.36
CA LEU A 51 15.97 17.56 -3.25
C LEU A 51 17.38 18.11 -3.46
N ASP A 52 17.85 18.16 -4.72
CA ASP A 52 19.13 18.73 -5.14
C ASP A 52 19.12 20.25 -5.00
N THR A 53 19.42 20.71 -3.78
CA THR A 53 19.29 22.12 -3.40
C THR A 53 20.45 22.98 -3.84
N ASP A 54 21.61 22.39 -4.12
CA ASP A 54 22.82 23.06 -4.60
C ASP A 54 23.05 22.92 -6.11
N SER A 55 22.14 22.18 -6.80
CA SER A 55 22.20 21.92 -8.25
C SER A 55 23.48 21.20 -8.67
N SER A 56 24.00 20.34 -7.82
CA SER A 56 25.21 19.54 -8.08
C SER A 56 24.95 18.35 -9.01
N HIS A 57 23.67 18.07 -9.37
CA HIS A 57 23.20 16.90 -10.12
C HIS A 57 23.43 15.57 -9.38
N SER A 58 23.65 15.64 -8.06
CA SER A 58 23.71 14.49 -7.18
C SER A 58 23.13 14.87 -5.81
N LEU A 59 22.51 13.92 -5.12
CA LEU A 59 22.02 14.17 -3.77
C LEU A 59 23.12 13.80 -2.78
N SER A 60 23.65 14.78 -2.09
CA SER A 60 24.41 14.54 -0.86
C SER A 60 23.57 13.74 0.14
N LYS A 61 24.22 13.08 1.08
CA LYS A 61 23.50 12.36 2.16
C LYS A 61 22.53 13.28 2.90
N ALA A 62 22.88 14.55 3.12
CA ALA A 62 22.02 15.51 3.81
C ALA A 62 20.74 15.84 3.02
N GLU A 63 20.83 15.91 1.70
CA GLU A 63 19.70 16.15 0.81
C GLU A 63 18.83 14.91 0.68
N ALA A 64 19.43 13.74 0.42
CA ALA A 64 18.73 12.48 0.31
C ALA A 64 17.93 12.13 1.58
N LEU A 65 18.46 12.44 2.77
CA LEU A 65 17.78 12.17 4.05
C LEU A 65 16.52 13.02 4.28
N LYS A 66 16.24 14.03 3.46
CA LYS A 66 14.94 14.74 3.47
C LYS A 66 13.81 13.84 2.96
N ASP A 67 14.11 12.85 2.10
CA ASP A 67 13.18 11.76 1.77
C ASP A 67 13.31 10.65 2.82
N LYS A 68 12.19 10.34 3.50
CA LYS A 68 12.14 9.37 4.60
C LYS A 68 12.61 7.97 4.22
N LEU A 69 12.53 7.60 2.95
CA LEU A 69 12.99 6.31 2.45
C LEU A 69 14.50 6.15 2.68
N PHE A 70 15.26 7.19 2.39
CA PHE A 70 16.73 7.15 2.47
C PHE A 70 17.28 7.32 3.89
N LEU A 71 16.45 7.65 4.89
CA LEU A 71 16.88 7.62 6.30
C LEU A 71 17.48 6.26 6.71
N LYS A 72 17.00 5.16 6.10
CA LYS A 72 17.44 3.80 6.42
C LYS A 72 18.13 3.09 5.25
N HIS A 73 17.97 3.61 4.04
CA HIS A 73 18.33 2.89 2.81
C HIS A 73 19.33 3.65 1.95
N PHE A 74 19.95 4.73 2.46
CA PHE A 74 20.92 5.50 1.69
C PHE A 74 22.06 4.62 1.14
N SER A 75 22.71 3.85 2.01
CA SER A 75 23.84 2.98 1.62
C SER A 75 23.42 1.79 0.72
N GLU A 76 22.13 1.44 0.70
CA GLU A 76 21.60 0.41 -0.22
C GLU A 76 21.32 1.02 -1.60
N ALA A 77 20.97 2.30 -1.64
CA ALA A 77 20.73 3.07 -2.86
C ALA A 77 22.04 3.50 -3.53
N ASP A 78 23.02 3.93 -2.75
CA ASP A 78 24.38 4.32 -3.17
C ASP A 78 25.17 3.06 -3.61
N LYS A 79 25.05 2.72 -4.88
CA LYS A 79 25.64 1.49 -5.44
C LYS A 79 27.12 1.63 -5.78
N ASN A 80 27.51 2.84 -6.17
CA ASN A 80 28.90 3.15 -6.54
C ASN A 80 29.78 3.50 -5.34
N HIS A 81 29.14 3.69 -4.13
CA HIS A 81 29.78 4.04 -2.86
C HIS A 81 30.56 5.35 -2.87
N ASP A 82 30.07 6.35 -3.64
CA ASP A 82 30.66 7.69 -3.68
C ASP A 82 30.11 8.63 -2.60
N ALA A 83 29.22 8.13 -1.73
CA ALA A 83 28.54 8.86 -0.65
C ALA A 83 27.54 9.92 -1.11
N SER A 84 27.13 9.89 -2.37
CA SER A 84 26.02 10.67 -2.94
C SER A 84 25.02 9.74 -3.65
N LEU A 85 23.89 10.24 -4.12
CA LEU A 85 22.99 9.51 -5.01
C LEU A 85 22.89 10.31 -6.31
N ASP A 86 23.24 9.70 -7.41
CA ASP A 86 22.91 10.23 -8.72
C ASP A 86 21.41 10.02 -9.04
N GLU A 87 20.92 10.63 -10.12
CA GLU A 87 19.51 10.52 -10.52
C GLU A 87 19.11 9.07 -10.79
N GLN A 88 19.99 8.27 -11.38
CA GLN A 88 19.74 6.87 -11.70
C GLN A 88 19.60 6.02 -10.43
N GLU A 89 20.51 6.18 -9.47
CA GLU A 89 20.49 5.48 -8.20
C GLU A 89 19.23 5.82 -7.39
N TYR A 90 18.88 7.10 -7.35
CA TYR A 90 17.68 7.58 -6.68
C TYR A 90 16.40 7.01 -7.32
N THR A 91 16.25 7.18 -8.65
CA THR A 91 15.05 6.75 -9.38
C THR A 91 14.89 5.24 -9.38
N ASP A 92 15.98 4.49 -9.60
CA ASP A 92 15.99 3.03 -9.53
C ASP A 92 15.57 2.51 -8.16
N PHE A 93 16.10 3.11 -7.10
CA PHE A 93 15.79 2.70 -5.75
C PHE A 93 14.33 2.97 -5.40
N LYS A 94 13.82 4.16 -5.74
CA LYS A 94 12.41 4.54 -5.58
C LYS A 94 11.47 3.59 -6.32
N SER A 95 11.77 3.33 -7.59
CA SER A 95 10.97 2.42 -8.41
C SER A 95 10.91 1.01 -7.83
N LYS A 96 12.04 0.47 -7.37
CA LYS A 96 12.09 -0.85 -6.72
C LYS A 96 11.32 -0.90 -5.42
N ASP A 97 11.40 0.15 -4.59
CA ASP A 97 10.65 0.22 -3.33
C ASP A 97 9.15 0.26 -3.58
N ASP A 98 8.71 1.09 -4.54
CA ASP A 98 7.30 1.17 -4.92
C ASP A 98 6.78 -0.16 -5.49
N GLN A 99 7.56 -0.86 -6.32
CA GLN A 99 7.21 -2.20 -6.80
C GLN A 99 7.08 -3.22 -5.67
N LYS A 100 8.00 -3.20 -4.68
CA LYS A 100 7.90 -4.05 -3.48
C LYS A 100 6.62 -3.74 -2.70
N ASN A 101 6.29 -2.47 -2.54
CA ASN A 101 5.10 -2.03 -1.84
C ASN A 101 3.82 -2.44 -2.55
N VAL A 102 3.73 -2.29 -3.87
CA VAL A 102 2.59 -2.74 -4.69
C VAL A 102 2.39 -4.25 -4.55
N LYS A 103 3.46 -5.04 -4.70
CA LYS A 103 3.41 -6.50 -4.52
C LYS A 103 2.94 -6.90 -3.12
N ARG A 104 3.45 -6.22 -2.09
CA ARG A 104 3.02 -6.45 -0.71
C ARG A 104 1.53 -6.16 -0.52
N ILE A 105 1.05 -5.01 -1.00
CA ILE A 105 -0.36 -4.61 -0.89
C ILE A 105 -1.25 -5.62 -1.62
N ALA A 106 -0.86 -6.07 -2.82
CA ALA A 106 -1.60 -7.07 -3.57
C ALA A 106 -1.68 -8.41 -2.82
N ASN A 107 -0.57 -8.88 -2.26
CA ASN A 107 -0.53 -10.11 -1.47
C ASN A 107 -1.38 -9.98 -0.19
N ASP A 108 -1.26 -8.88 0.55
CA ASP A 108 -2.05 -8.65 1.75
C ASP A 108 -3.56 -8.59 1.44
N SER A 109 -3.93 -7.98 0.31
CA SER A 109 -5.32 -7.94 -0.16
C SER A 109 -5.85 -9.32 -0.53
N LEU A 110 -5.02 -10.15 -1.18
CA LEU A 110 -5.37 -11.53 -1.52
C LEU A 110 -5.58 -12.37 -0.25
N ILE A 111 -4.67 -12.27 0.72
CA ILE A 111 -4.79 -12.96 2.02
C ILE A 111 -6.07 -12.53 2.72
N THR A 112 -6.33 -11.22 2.83
CA THR A 112 -7.56 -10.69 3.43
C THR A 112 -8.81 -11.27 2.78
N SER A 113 -8.84 -11.33 1.46
CA SER A 113 -9.97 -11.87 0.69
C SER A 113 -10.16 -13.38 0.92
N LYS A 114 -9.05 -14.14 0.91
CA LYS A 114 -9.08 -15.59 1.20
C LYS A 114 -9.57 -15.86 2.62
N VAL A 115 -9.07 -15.13 3.63
CA VAL A 115 -9.50 -15.28 5.02
C VAL A 115 -11.00 -15.00 5.14
N LYS A 116 -11.48 -13.85 4.62
CA LYS A 116 -12.91 -13.52 4.64
C LYS A 116 -13.78 -14.58 3.98
N ALA A 117 -13.37 -15.05 2.80
CA ALA A 117 -14.11 -16.08 2.07
C ALA A 117 -14.18 -17.40 2.83
N ASN A 118 -13.12 -17.80 3.54
CA ASN A 118 -13.13 -19.04 4.32
C ASN A 118 -13.92 -18.88 5.62
N LEU A 119 -13.82 -17.75 6.32
CA LEU A 119 -14.68 -17.47 7.49
C LEU A 119 -16.18 -17.54 7.13
N LEU A 120 -16.57 -17.06 5.94
CA LEU A 120 -17.96 -17.14 5.48
C LEU A 120 -18.44 -18.56 5.13
N LYS A 121 -17.53 -19.48 4.86
CA LYS A 121 -17.88 -20.90 4.59
C LYS A 121 -18.08 -21.71 5.87
N GLU A 122 -17.48 -21.29 6.98
CA GLU A 122 -17.57 -22.01 8.25
C GLU A 122 -18.96 -21.92 8.85
N GLU A 123 -19.52 -23.07 9.22
CA GLU A 123 -20.78 -23.10 9.96
C GLU A 123 -20.60 -22.44 11.33
N GLY A 124 -21.54 -21.57 11.68
CA GLY A 124 -21.47 -20.79 12.93
C GLY A 124 -20.70 -19.46 12.81
N LEU A 125 -20.00 -19.22 11.71
CA LEU A 125 -19.32 -17.93 11.46
C LEU A 125 -19.97 -17.11 10.33
N LYS A 126 -20.88 -17.70 9.55
CA LYS A 126 -21.46 -17.11 8.32
C LYS A 126 -22.19 -15.79 8.50
N SER A 127 -22.77 -15.55 9.65
CA SER A 127 -23.58 -14.36 9.95
C SER A 127 -22.84 -13.33 10.81
N LEU A 128 -21.57 -13.55 11.09
CA LEU A 128 -20.85 -12.78 12.08
C LEU A 128 -20.07 -11.61 11.45
N SER A 129 -20.09 -10.48 12.13
CA SER A 129 -19.35 -9.29 11.73
C SER A 129 -17.89 -9.39 12.15
N VAL A 130 -17.11 -10.13 11.37
CA VAL A 130 -15.65 -10.22 11.57
C VAL A 130 -14.92 -9.27 10.61
N SER A 131 -14.15 -8.37 11.18
CA SER A 131 -13.24 -7.53 10.44
C SER A 131 -11.89 -8.22 10.29
N VAL A 132 -11.35 -8.22 9.08
CA VAL A 132 -10.06 -8.83 8.74
C VAL A 132 -9.19 -7.77 8.09
N THR A 133 -8.01 -7.54 8.65
CA THR A 133 -6.98 -6.65 8.11
C THR A 133 -5.67 -7.42 8.02
N THR A 134 -4.96 -7.28 6.91
CA THR A 134 -3.66 -7.93 6.71
C THR A 134 -2.58 -6.89 6.42
N TYR A 135 -1.44 -7.04 7.06
CA TYR A 135 -0.24 -6.24 6.82
C TYR A 135 1.00 -7.11 6.86
N LYS A 136 1.75 -7.17 5.75
CA LYS A 136 2.96 -8.01 5.58
C LYS A 136 2.73 -9.49 5.89
N GLY A 137 1.51 -9.99 5.63
CA GLY A 137 1.10 -11.36 5.95
C GLY A 137 0.66 -11.58 7.40
N GLU A 138 0.68 -10.56 8.24
CA GLU A 138 0.11 -10.62 9.59
C GLU A 138 -1.38 -10.26 9.53
N VAL A 139 -2.24 -11.15 9.99
CA VAL A 139 -3.69 -11.00 9.97
C VAL A 139 -4.19 -10.55 11.33
N LEU A 140 -4.90 -9.44 11.36
CA LEU A 140 -5.66 -9.00 12.52
C LEU A 140 -7.13 -9.36 12.31
N LEU A 141 -7.70 -10.13 13.23
CA LEU A 141 -9.12 -10.40 13.34
C LEU A 141 -9.71 -9.54 14.46
N SER A 142 -10.82 -8.87 14.20
CA SER A 142 -11.55 -8.09 15.21
C SER A 142 -13.06 -8.17 14.98
N GLY A 143 -13.83 -7.98 16.04
CA GLY A 143 -15.29 -8.06 16.01
C GLY A 143 -15.83 -8.69 17.28
N PHE A 144 -17.13 -9.01 17.28
CA PHE A 144 -17.83 -9.60 18.40
C PHE A 144 -18.46 -10.93 17.97
N LEU A 145 -18.20 -11.99 18.73
CA LEU A 145 -18.73 -13.33 18.50
C LEU A 145 -19.51 -13.81 19.72
N ASP A 146 -20.39 -14.79 19.51
CA ASP A 146 -21.29 -15.26 20.55
C ASP A 146 -20.62 -16.24 21.53
N THR A 147 -19.55 -16.95 21.07
CA THR A 147 -18.86 -17.98 21.88
C THR A 147 -17.33 -17.90 21.72
N GLU A 148 -16.62 -18.36 22.76
CA GLU A 148 -15.16 -18.51 22.71
C GLU A 148 -14.70 -19.52 21.63
N ASP A 149 -15.49 -20.54 21.39
CA ASP A 149 -15.17 -21.56 20.39
C ASP A 149 -15.19 -20.97 18.97
N GLN A 150 -16.15 -20.08 18.68
CA GLN A 150 -16.16 -19.31 17.43
C GLN A 150 -14.91 -18.43 17.29
N ILE A 151 -14.49 -17.77 18.37
CA ILE A 151 -13.27 -16.96 18.38
C ILE A 151 -12.05 -17.82 18.07
N LYS A 152 -11.91 -18.98 18.70
CA LYS A 152 -10.81 -19.92 18.46
C LYS A 152 -10.85 -20.48 17.02
N GLN A 153 -12.02 -20.86 16.54
CA GLN A 153 -12.20 -21.39 15.19
C GLN A 153 -11.85 -20.37 14.12
N ALA A 154 -12.31 -19.12 14.25
CA ALA A 154 -11.96 -18.05 13.33
C ALA A 154 -10.44 -17.81 13.27
N GLY A 155 -9.75 -17.88 14.41
CA GLY A 155 -8.29 -17.82 14.47
C GLY A 155 -7.61 -18.94 13.72
N LYS A 156 -8.08 -20.18 13.86
CA LYS A 156 -7.56 -21.35 13.11
C LYS A 156 -7.78 -21.21 11.62
N VAL A 157 -9.00 -20.88 11.20
CA VAL A 157 -9.33 -20.66 9.77
C VAL A 157 -8.42 -19.62 9.14
N ALA A 158 -8.13 -18.54 9.84
CA ALA A 158 -7.22 -17.52 9.33
C ALA A 158 -5.77 -18.01 9.26
N ALA A 159 -5.33 -18.79 10.23
CA ALA A 159 -3.96 -19.30 10.30
C ALA A 159 -3.65 -20.33 9.18
N ASP A 160 -4.66 -21.08 8.74
CA ASP A 160 -4.51 -22.09 7.71
C ASP A 160 -4.46 -21.53 6.28
N ILE A 161 -4.62 -20.22 6.11
CA ILE A 161 -4.57 -19.57 4.80
C ILE A 161 -3.13 -19.38 4.34
N GLU A 162 -2.84 -19.87 3.13
CA GLU A 162 -1.55 -19.69 2.48
C GLU A 162 -1.15 -18.20 2.40
N GLY A 163 0.08 -17.90 2.85
CA GLY A 163 0.64 -16.55 2.89
C GLY A 163 0.43 -15.86 4.24
N VAL A 164 -0.38 -16.40 5.14
CA VAL A 164 -0.50 -15.91 6.52
C VAL A 164 0.74 -16.30 7.32
N LYS A 165 1.39 -15.32 7.92
CA LYS A 165 2.57 -15.52 8.78
C LYS A 165 2.20 -15.59 10.25
N SER A 166 1.23 -14.80 10.65
CA SER A 166 0.71 -14.78 12.03
C SER A 166 -0.72 -14.26 12.06
N VAL A 167 -1.45 -14.64 13.10
CA VAL A 167 -2.80 -14.17 13.35
C VAL A 167 -2.86 -13.53 14.73
N LYS A 168 -3.23 -12.25 14.76
CA LYS A 168 -3.62 -11.55 15.99
C LYS A 168 -5.14 -11.59 16.10
N ASN A 169 -5.63 -12.41 17.00
CA ASN A 169 -7.05 -12.53 17.27
C ASN A 169 -7.44 -11.55 18.40
N SER A 170 -8.13 -10.48 18.04
CA SER A 170 -8.62 -9.44 18.95
C SER A 170 -10.14 -9.39 18.96
N MET A 171 -10.80 -10.53 18.69
CA MET A 171 -12.25 -10.66 18.81
C MET A 171 -12.68 -10.78 20.26
N LEU A 172 -13.86 -10.27 20.55
CA LEU A 172 -14.46 -10.25 21.88
C LEU A 172 -15.79 -11.01 21.89
N LEU A 173 -16.20 -11.48 23.06
CA LEU A 173 -17.54 -12.01 23.26
C LEU A 173 -18.57 -10.89 23.17
N LYS A 174 -19.68 -11.21 22.54
CA LYS A 174 -20.84 -10.32 22.50
C LYS A 174 -21.55 -10.37 23.85
N ASN A 175 -21.74 -9.21 24.46
CA ASN A 175 -22.51 -9.06 25.71
C ASN A 175 -24.01 -9.12 25.45
#